data_12057506bc54dcf8f067ee416dd8c360
#
_entry.id   12057506bc54dcf8f067ee416dd8c360
#
_cell.length_a   1.000
_cell.length_b   1.000
_cell.length_c   1.000
_cell.angle_alpha   90.00
_cell.angle_beta   90.00
_cell.angle_gamma   90.00
#
_symmetry.space_group_name_H-M   'P 1'
#
loop_
_entity.id
_entity.type
_entity.pdbx_description
1 polymer ?
#
loop_
_entity_poly.entity_id
_entity_poly.type
_entity_poly.pdbx_seq_one_letter_code
_entity_poly.pdbx_strand_id
1 'polypeptide(L)'
;MLLRHTFLMMEPTQEFIRSIVKKHFEIGDEEIGLVKMQFYFEDMDFKEKFVVLTQELETYNLLCTLEKEGYRHMVVVSKMPKQKKRKWLSKSWTPRIMFAATVVMVLIDGFYRTQGLNMFTPIGDPLAVAVLYAWALIGILGVHEAGHLIAAKWHKIKTTWPYFIPGVPVYGIPTFGAFIQSRSLTVNRDILFDIAIAGPIAGLAVAVIVVIFGAWTSPVIDADMARQMFGTSQLTPMNENICLLYTSPSPRDKRQSRMPSSA
;
A
#
# COMPACT_ATOMS: atom_id res chain seq x y z
N MET A 1 -24.18 -2.58 30.16
CA MET A 1 -23.27 -3.23 29.19
C MET A 1 -23.94 -4.43 28.49
N LEU A 2 -24.85 -5.12 29.09
CA LEU A 2 -25.61 -6.29 28.55
C LEU A 2 -26.66 -5.91 27.47
N LEU A 3 -27.28 -4.75 27.54
CA LEU A 3 -28.29 -4.31 26.56
C LEU A 3 -27.74 -4.01 25.16
N ARG A 4 -26.46 -3.70 25.02
CA ARG A 4 -25.80 -3.46 23.72
C ARG A 4 -25.52 -4.74 22.93
N HIS A 5 -25.38 -5.88 23.61
CA HIS A 5 -25.14 -7.18 22.96
C HIS A 5 -26.40 -7.84 22.42
N THR A 6 -27.56 -7.57 23.03
CA THR A 6 -28.83 -8.18 22.62
C THR A 6 -29.42 -7.48 21.37
N PHE A 7 -29.13 -6.20 21.17
CA PHE A 7 -29.60 -5.43 20.00
C PHE A 7 -28.84 -5.79 18.70
N LEU A 8 -27.64 -6.40 18.82
CA LEU A 8 -26.80 -6.82 17.68
C LEU A 8 -27.24 -8.12 16.99
N MET A 9 -28.24 -8.81 17.53
CA MET A 9 -28.75 -10.08 17.00
C MET A 9 -30.08 -9.97 16.24
N MET A 10 -30.77 -8.82 16.29
CA MET A 10 -31.96 -8.62 15.45
C MET A 10 -31.51 -8.14 14.08
N GLU A 11 -31.91 -8.88 13.03
CA GLU A 11 -31.76 -8.39 11.66
C GLU A 11 -32.48 -7.04 11.55
N PRO A 12 -31.81 -5.98 11.04
CA PRO A 12 -32.42 -4.67 10.94
C PRO A 12 -33.66 -4.75 10.04
N THR A 13 -34.80 -4.33 10.58
CA THR A 13 -36.07 -4.31 9.87
C THR A 13 -35.97 -3.31 8.71
N GLN A 14 -36.74 -3.53 7.65
CA GLN A 14 -36.78 -2.62 6.49
C GLN A 14 -37.11 -1.18 6.91
N GLU A 15 -38.05 -1.01 7.84
CA GLU A 15 -38.40 0.32 8.39
C GLU A 15 -37.23 0.99 9.12
N PHE A 16 -36.42 0.21 9.84
CA PHE A 16 -35.25 0.73 10.52
C PHE A 16 -34.20 1.22 9.51
N ILE A 17 -33.91 0.46 8.45
CA ILE A 17 -33.01 0.86 7.38
C ILE A 17 -33.52 2.14 6.71
N ARG A 18 -34.80 2.19 6.40
CA ARG A 18 -35.47 3.35 5.82
C ARG A 18 -35.31 4.60 6.73
N SER A 19 -35.47 4.46 8.04
CA SER A 19 -35.33 5.56 8.98
C SER A 19 -33.91 6.15 9.00
N ILE A 20 -32.89 5.27 8.90
CA ILE A 20 -31.48 5.70 8.83
C ILE A 20 -31.20 6.44 7.52
N VAL A 21 -31.67 5.91 6.38
CA VAL A 21 -31.44 6.55 5.08
C VAL A 21 -32.16 7.90 5.01
N LYS A 22 -33.39 8.00 5.47
CA LYS A 22 -34.17 9.26 5.53
C LYS A 22 -33.56 10.31 6.43
N LYS A 23 -32.78 9.93 7.42
CA LYS A 23 -32.06 10.88 8.29
C LYS A 23 -30.96 11.64 7.54
N HIS A 24 -30.38 11.02 6.49
CA HIS A 24 -29.24 11.58 5.75
C HIS A 24 -29.62 12.09 4.37
N PHE A 25 -30.66 11.53 3.74
CA PHE A 25 -31.09 11.86 2.39
C PHE A 25 -32.58 12.17 2.32
N GLU A 26 -32.94 13.15 1.51
CA GLU A 26 -34.32 13.36 1.10
C GLU A 26 -34.66 12.34 0.02
N ILE A 27 -35.46 11.34 0.37
CA ILE A 27 -35.82 10.23 -0.51
C ILE A 27 -37.02 10.63 -1.34
N GLY A 28 -36.89 10.60 -2.68
CA GLY A 28 -38.01 10.75 -3.60
C GLY A 28 -38.79 9.46 -3.76
N ASP A 29 -38.23 8.51 -4.47
CA ASP A 29 -38.80 7.19 -4.71
C ASP A 29 -38.01 6.10 -4.02
N GLU A 30 -38.65 4.97 -3.71
CA GLU A 30 -37.99 3.83 -3.10
C GLU A 30 -38.47 2.53 -3.73
N GLU A 31 -37.55 1.61 -3.99
CA GLU A 31 -37.84 0.25 -4.43
C GLU A 31 -37.32 -0.74 -3.38
N ILE A 32 -38.23 -1.53 -2.80
CA ILE A 32 -37.91 -2.50 -1.76
C ILE A 32 -37.93 -3.90 -2.36
N GLY A 33 -36.76 -4.42 -2.71
CA GLY A 33 -36.59 -5.81 -3.12
C GLY A 33 -36.30 -6.74 -1.96
N LEU A 34 -36.36 -8.05 -2.21
CA LEU A 34 -36.11 -9.10 -1.21
C LEU A 34 -34.64 -9.11 -0.69
N VAL A 35 -33.68 -8.64 -1.50
CA VAL A 35 -32.24 -8.71 -1.22
C VAL A 35 -31.59 -7.33 -1.14
N LYS A 36 -32.14 -6.35 -1.86
CA LYS A 36 -31.63 -5.00 -1.97
C LYS A 36 -32.76 -4.01 -1.77
N MET A 37 -32.45 -2.91 -1.10
CA MET A 37 -33.33 -1.75 -0.98
C MET A 37 -32.69 -0.60 -1.75
N GLN A 38 -33.44 0.05 -2.63
CA GLN A 38 -32.99 1.15 -3.49
C GLN A 38 -33.75 2.40 -3.11
N PHE A 39 -33.00 3.49 -2.85
CA PHE A 39 -33.54 4.77 -2.46
C PHE A 39 -33.05 5.82 -3.44
N TYR A 40 -33.96 6.42 -4.19
CA TYR A 40 -33.65 7.47 -5.17
C TYR A 40 -33.65 8.83 -4.48
N PHE A 41 -32.67 9.67 -4.83
CA PHE A 41 -32.52 11.00 -4.29
C PHE A 41 -31.98 11.98 -5.34
N GLU A 42 -32.22 13.28 -5.15
CA GLU A 42 -31.79 14.35 -6.07
C GLU A 42 -30.75 15.30 -5.45
N ASP A 43 -30.25 14.99 -4.28
CA ASP A 43 -29.30 15.84 -3.55
C ASP A 43 -27.98 16.01 -4.31
N MET A 44 -27.55 17.28 -4.50
CA MET A 44 -26.28 17.61 -5.16
C MET A 44 -25.07 17.35 -4.25
N ASP A 45 -25.24 17.48 -2.94
CA ASP A 45 -24.17 17.37 -1.94
C ASP A 45 -24.17 16.01 -1.23
N PHE A 46 -24.23 14.96 -2.02
CA PHE A 46 -24.40 13.59 -1.51
C PHE A 46 -23.11 12.94 -0.97
N LYS A 47 -21.92 13.44 -1.34
CA LYS A 47 -20.65 12.75 -1.04
C LYS A 47 -20.39 12.60 0.46
N GLU A 48 -20.48 13.68 1.22
CA GLU A 48 -20.24 13.65 2.66
C GLU A 48 -21.34 12.89 3.40
N LYS A 49 -22.59 13.14 3.03
CA LYS A 49 -23.76 12.43 3.59
C LYS A 49 -23.65 10.92 3.37
N PHE A 50 -23.20 10.50 2.19
CA PHE A 50 -23.01 9.09 1.85
C PHE A 50 -21.92 8.41 2.68
N VAL A 51 -20.81 9.11 2.97
CA VAL A 51 -19.74 8.59 3.85
C VAL A 51 -20.28 8.32 5.25
N VAL A 52 -21.03 9.28 5.82
CA VAL A 52 -21.62 9.15 7.15
C VAL A 52 -22.65 8.02 7.20
N LEU A 53 -23.56 7.96 6.20
CA LEU A 53 -24.53 6.90 6.06
C LEU A 53 -23.88 5.51 5.99
N THR A 54 -22.83 5.36 5.18
CA THR A 54 -22.15 4.07 5.05
C THR A 54 -21.48 3.64 6.34
N GLN A 55 -20.86 4.56 7.09
CA GLN A 55 -20.28 4.28 8.40
C GLN A 55 -21.35 3.88 9.42
N GLU A 56 -22.54 4.49 9.40
CA GLU A 56 -23.65 4.14 10.26
C GLU A 56 -24.19 2.74 9.91
N LEU A 57 -24.44 2.45 8.63
CA LEU A 57 -24.95 1.16 8.16
C LEU A 57 -23.96 -0.01 8.33
N GLU A 58 -22.65 0.27 8.24
CA GLU A 58 -21.62 -0.75 8.50
C GLU A 58 -21.70 -1.31 9.93
N THR A 59 -22.12 -0.52 10.91
CA THR A 59 -22.32 -1.00 12.29
C THR A 59 -23.37 -2.07 12.40
N TYR A 60 -24.31 -2.12 11.46
CA TYR A 60 -25.40 -3.12 11.37
C TYR A 60 -25.11 -4.23 10.35
N ASN A 61 -23.85 -4.37 9.88
CA ASN A 61 -23.44 -5.33 8.83
C ASN A 61 -24.20 -5.15 7.50
N LEU A 62 -24.54 -3.92 7.17
CA LEU A 62 -25.17 -3.56 5.90
C LEU A 62 -24.13 -2.92 4.98
N LEU A 63 -24.22 -3.26 3.70
CA LEU A 63 -23.45 -2.69 2.61
C LEU A 63 -24.27 -1.59 1.95
N CYS A 64 -23.70 -0.41 1.83
CA CYS A 64 -24.28 0.71 1.12
C CYS A 64 -23.44 1.00 -0.13
N THR A 65 -24.07 1.02 -1.30
CA THR A 65 -23.44 1.40 -2.58
C THR A 65 -24.22 2.54 -3.22
N LEU A 66 -23.49 3.41 -3.89
CA LEU A 66 -24.07 4.48 -4.67
C LEU A 66 -24.09 4.04 -6.14
N GLU A 67 -25.26 3.97 -6.73
CA GLU A 67 -25.45 3.64 -8.13
C GLU A 67 -26.13 4.81 -8.85
N LYS A 68 -25.96 4.86 -10.15
CA LYS A 68 -26.60 5.87 -10.99
C LYS A 68 -27.42 5.19 -12.07
N GLU A 69 -28.69 5.51 -12.13
CA GLU A 69 -29.60 5.03 -13.15
C GLU A 69 -30.13 6.24 -13.98
N GLY A 70 -29.65 6.33 -15.20
CA GLY A 70 -29.93 7.49 -16.06
C GLY A 70 -29.41 8.80 -15.44
N TYR A 71 -30.33 9.69 -15.10
CA TYR A 71 -30.03 10.98 -14.46
C TYR A 71 -30.21 10.97 -12.94
N ARG A 72 -30.77 9.90 -12.37
CA ARG A 72 -31.06 9.79 -10.95
C ARG A 72 -29.94 9.08 -10.21
N HIS A 73 -29.63 9.54 -9.02
CA HIS A 73 -28.72 8.86 -8.10
C HIS A 73 -29.55 8.01 -7.15
N MET A 74 -29.05 6.83 -6.83
CA MET A 74 -29.70 5.94 -5.88
C MET A 74 -28.70 5.35 -4.88
N VAL A 75 -29.14 5.22 -3.66
CA VAL A 75 -28.44 4.47 -2.60
C VAL A 75 -29.02 3.06 -2.56
N VAL A 76 -28.16 2.07 -2.77
CA VAL A 76 -28.53 0.66 -2.69
C VAL A 76 -28.00 0.09 -1.39
N VAL A 77 -28.92 -0.37 -0.53
CA VAL A 77 -28.56 -1.03 0.74
C VAL A 77 -28.78 -2.52 0.59
N SER A 78 -27.77 -3.31 0.93
CA SER A 78 -27.80 -4.77 0.87
C SER A 78 -27.10 -5.38 2.09
N LYS A 79 -27.35 -6.66 2.37
CA LYS A 79 -26.60 -7.38 3.43
C LYS A 79 -25.15 -7.53 3.04
N MET A 80 -24.24 -7.26 3.98
CA MET A 80 -22.82 -7.45 3.74
C MET A 80 -22.51 -8.93 3.47
N PRO A 81 -21.80 -9.25 2.38
CA PRO A 81 -21.46 -10.63 2.09
C PRO A 81 -20.59 -11.21 3.21
N LYS A 82 -20.95 -12.40 3.70
CA LYS A 82 -20.18 -13.08 4.75
C LYS A 82 -18.76 -13.35 4.23
N GLN A 83 -17.79 -12.56 4.66
CA GLN A 83 -16.39 -12.81 4.34
C GLN A 83 -15.95 -14.12 5.04
N LYS A 84 -15.51 -15.11 4.26
CA LYS A 84 -14.86 -16.31 4.80
C LYS A 84 -13.55 -15.88 5.48
N LYS A 85 -13.59 -15.73 6.79
CA LYS A 85 -12.37 -15.46 7.58
C LYS A 85 -11.42 -16.64 7.40
N ARG A 86 -10.30 -16.43 6.72
CA ARG A 86 -9.22 -17.42 6.70
C ARG A 86 -8.68 -17.54 8.13
N LYS A 87 -8.94 -18.67 8.78
CA LYS A 87 -8.64 -18.94 10.20
C LYS A 87 -7.16 -18.64 10.55
N TRP A 88 -6.26 -18.83 9.61
CA TRP A 88 -4.83 -18.63 9.82
C TRP A 88 -4.44 -17.13 9.88
N LEU A 89 -4.95 -16.29 8.99
CA LEU A 89 -4.72 -14.84 8.97
C LEU A 89 -5.46 -14.09 10.10
N SER A 90 -6.40 -14.75 10.77
CA SER A 90 -7.18 -14.16 11.86
C SER A 90 -6.50 -14.21 13.24
N LYS A 91 -5.39 -14.94 13.38
CA LYS A 91 -4.66 -15.02 14.66
C LYS A 91 -3.81 -13.77 14.86
N SER A 92 -3.92 -13.14 16.02
CA SER A 92 -3.18 -11.92 16.42
C SER A 92 -1.64 -12.08 16.36
N TRP A 93 -1.13 -13.30 16.41
CA TRP A 93 0.30 -13.61 16.39
C TRP A 93 0.89 -13.69 14.99
N THR A 94 0.06 -13.97 13.96
CA THR A 94 0.53 -14.16 12.58
C THR A 94 1.32 -12.95 12.05
N PRO A 95 0.85 -11.69 12.16
CA PRO A 95 1.64 -10.55 11.66
C PRO A 95 2.96 -10.36 12.42
N ARG A 96 2.99 -10.69 13.72
CA ARG A 96 4.22 -10.59 14.52
C ARG A 96 5.26 -11.63 14.12
N ILE A 97 4.84 -12.87 13.91
CA ILE A 97 5.73 -13.95 13.43
C ILE A 97 6.26 -13.62 12.05
N MET A 98 5.41 -13.17 11.14
CA MET A 98 5.82 -12.78 9.79
C MET A 98 6.80 -11.61 9.81
N PHE A 99 6.57 -10.61 10.68
CA PHE A 99 7.51 -9.50 10.86
C PHE A 99 8.86 -10.00 11.37
N ALA A 100 8.88 -10.82 12.42
CA ALA A 100 10.13 -11.40 12.96
C ALA A 100 10.87 -12.22 11.90
N ALA A 101 10.17 -13.05 11.13
CA ALA A 101 10.75 -13.79 10.01
C ALA A 101 11.34 -12.86 8.95
N THR A 102 10.65 -11.76 8.60
CA THR A 102 11.16 -10.77 7.64
C THR A 102 12.44 -10.11 8.16
N VAL A 103 12.48 -9.73 9.44
CA VAL A 103 13.68 -9.14 10.06
C VAL A 103 14.87 -10.11 9.94
N VAL A 104 14.66 -11.38 10.26
CA VAL A 104 15.70 -12.41 10.15
C VAL A 104 16.19 -12.56 8.73
N MET A 105 15.28 -12.61 7.73
CA MET A 105 15.67 -12.74 6.32
C MET A 105 16.43 -11.51 5.81
N VAL A 106 16.05 -10.31 6.25
CA VAL A 106 16.77 -9.08 5.91
C VAL A 106 18.17 -9.06 6.54
N LEU A 107 18.30 -9.50 7.78
CA LEU A 107 19.62 -9.60 8.45
C LEU A 107 20.53 -10.61 7.74
N ILE A 108 20.00 -11.76 7.35
CA ILE A 108 20.73 -12.78 6.60
C ILE A 108 21.19 -12.21 5.26
N ASP A 109 20.32 -11.54 4.52
CA ASP A 109 20.65 -10.92 3.24
C ASP A 109 21.76 -9.85 3.39
N GLY A 110 21.62 -8.96 4.38
CA GLY A 110 22.61 -7.94 4.69
C GLY A 110 23.98 -8.52 5.06
N PHE A 111 23.97 -9.59 5.85
CA PHE A 111 25.21 -10.27 6.26
C PHE A 111 25.95 -10.89 5.04
N TYR A 112 25.27 -11.63 4.19
CA TYR A 112 25.89 -12.22 2.99
C TYR A 112 26.34 -11.16 1.99
N ARG A 113 25.57 -10.08 1.80
CA ARG A 113 25.98 -8.95 0.96
C ARG A 113 27.26 -8.31 1.46
N THR A 114 27.35 -8.07 2.78
CA THR A 114 28.53 -7.46 3.38
C THR A 114 29.75 -8.38 3.28
N GLN A 115 29.57 -9.68 3.52
CA GLN A 115 30.66 -10.65 3.31
C GLN A 115 31.17 -10.66 1.87
N GLY A 116 30.25 -10.66 0.89
CA GLY A 116 30.62 -10.60 -0.52
C GLY A 116 31.40 -9.32 -0.87
N LEU A 117 30.96 -8.17 -0.34
CA LEU A 117 31.64 -6.90 -0.55
C LEU A 117 33.00 -6.83 0.15
N ASN A 118 33.13 -7.39 1.36
CA ASN A 118 34.40 -7.42 2.10
C ASN A 118 35.49 -8.27 1.42
N MET A 119 35.14 -9.12 0.45
CA MET A 119 36.13 -9.82 -0.37
C MET A 119 36.88 -8.88 -1.30
N PHE A 120 36.28 -7.74 -1.66
CA PHE A 120 36.86 -6.75 -2.57
C PHE A 120 37.31 -5.50 -1.83
N THR A 121 36.50 -5.02 -0.89
CA THR A 121 36.79 -3.79 -0.12
C THR A 121 36.31 -3.99 1.32
N PRO A 122 37.16 -3.80 2.33
CA PRO A 122 36.76 -3.93 3.73
C PRO A 122 35.82 -2.78 4.11
N ILE A 123 34.51 -3.08 4.13
CA ILE A 123 33.45 -2.11 4.49
C ILE A 123 33.27 -2.05 6.00
N GLY A 124 33.52 -3.14 6.69
CA GLY A 124 33.36 -3.23 8.15
C GLY A 124 32.93 -4.61 8.63
N ASP A 125 32.56 -4.68 9.90
CA ASP A 125 32.05 -5.93 10.48
C ASP A 125 30.73 -6.33 9.82
N PRO A 126 30.63 -7.56 9.26
CA PRO A 126 29.45 -8.01 8.52
C PRO A 126 28.14 -7.95 9.32
N LEU A 127 28.20 -8.18 10.63
CA LEU A 127 27.03 -8.14 11.49
C LEU A 127 26.55 -6.71 11.73
N ALA A 128 27.49 -5.79 12.00
CA ALA A 128 27.16 -4.38 12.24
C ALA A 128 26.54 -3.75 10.99
N VAL A 129 27.12 -4.01 9.80
CA VAL A 129 26.59 -3.50 8.53
C VAL A 129 25.24 -4.16 8.19
N ALA A 130 25.06 -5.46 8.47
CA ALA A 130 23.78 -6.13 8.27
C ALA A 130 22.68 -5.53 9.15
N VAL A 131 22.99 -5.18 10.40
CA VAL A 131 22.04 -4.51 11.30
C VAL A 131 21.66 -3.13 10.76
N LEU A 132 22.64 -2.33 10.31
CA LEU A 132 22.38 -1.03 9.72
C LEU A 132 21.52 -1.12 8.45
N TYR A 133 21.81 -2.08 7.58
CA TYR A 133 21.04 -2.40 6.39
C TYR A 133 19.61 -2.79 6.75
N ALA A 134 19.43 -3.65 7.76
CA ALA A 134 18.10 -4.05 8.23
C ALA A 134 17.31 -2.87 8.79
N TRP A 135 17.94 -1.99 9.57
CA TRP A 135 17.31 -0.77 10.06
C TRP A 135 16.86 0.15 8.93
N ALA A 136 17.70 0.35 7.91
CA ALA A 136 17.36 1.17 6.76
C ALA A 136 16.18 0.60 5.98
N LEU A 137 16.26 -0.68 5.59
CA LEU A 137 15.23 -1.33 4.76
C LEU A 137 13.89 -1.45 5.50
N ILE A 138 13.92 -1.92 6.74
CA ILE A 138 12.70 -2.08 7.56
C ILE A 138 12.16 -0.72 7.98
N GLY A 139 13.03 0.27 8.18
CA GLY A 139 12.64 1.65 8.48
C GLY A 139 11.86 2.27 7.31
N ILE A 140 12.36 2.17 6.08
CA ILE A 140 11.66 2.65 4.88
C ILE A 140 10.31 1.95 4.74
N LEU A 141 10.31 0.61 4.80
CA LEU A 141 9.10 -0.19 4.63
C LEU A 141 8.10 0.04 5.78
N GLY A 142 8.57 0.10 7.02
CA GLY A 142 7.74 0.33 8.19
C GLY A 142 7.06 1.70 8.19
N VAL A 143 7.79 2.76 7.81
CA VAL A 143 7.22 4.11 7.70
C VAL A 143 6.25 4.20 6.51
N HIS A 144 6.54 3.52 5.41
CA HIS A 144 5.60 3.39 4.28
C HIS A 144 4.26 2.79 4.75
N GLU A 145 4.28 1.64 5.42
CA GLU A 145 3.07 1.01 5.94
C GLU A 145 2.38 1.86 7.01
N ALA A 146 3.16 2.54 7.86
CA ALA A 146 2.62 3.45 8.85
C ALA A 146 1.87 4.63 8.21
N GLY A 147 2.35 5.15 7.08
CA GLY A 147 1.67 6.17 6.29
C GLY A 147 0.25 5.75 5.89
N HIS A 148 0.11 4.55 5.33
CA HIS A 148 -1.20 3.97 5.00
C HIS A 148 -2.10 3.81 6.23
N LEU A 149 -1.55 3.32 7.34
CA LEU A 149 -2.31 3.13 8.58
C LEU A 149 -2.79 4.46 9.18
N ILE A 150 -1.95 5.48 9.17
CA ILE A 150 -2.28 6.82 9.71
C ILE A 150 -3.39 7.44 8.87
N ALA A 151 -3.26 7.42 7.53
CA ALA A 151 -4.28 7.93 6.63
C ALA A 151 -5.61 7.18 6.78
N ALA A 152 -5.57 5.84 6.84
CA ALA A 152 -6.76 5.03 7.07
C ALA A 152 -7.43 5.35 8.42
N LYS A 153 -6.64 5.54 9.48
CA LYS A 153 -7.15 5.92 10.80
C LYS A 153 -7.78 7.32 10.79
N TRP A 154 -7.19 8.27 10.06
CA TRP A 154 -7.74 9.63 9.92
C TRP A 154 -9.11 9.58 9.27
N HIS A 155 -9.25 8.79 8.20
CA HIS A 155 -10.54 8.57 7.54
C HIS A 155 -11.46 7.56 8.25
N LYS A 156 -11.14 7.15 9.50
CA LYS A 156 -11.91 6.19 10.33
C LYS A 156 -12.12 4.82 9.67
N ILE A 157 -11.25 4.43 8.75
CA ILE A 157 -11.28 3.13 8.09
C ILE A 157 -10.58 2.10 8.97
N LYS A 158 -11.28 1.00 9.27
CA LYS A 158 -10.73 -0.12 10.04
C LYS A 158 -9.81 -0.94 9.16
N THR A 159 -8.54 -1.03 9.54
CA THR A 159 -7.52 -1.83 8.86
C THR A 159 -6.96 -2.90 9.78
N THR A 160 -6.30 -3.91 9.19
CA THR A 160 -5.49 -4.87 9.95
C THR A 160 -4.11 -4.30 10.21
N TRP A 161 -3.37 -4.94 11.13
CA TRP A 161 -1.93 -4.75 11.22
C TRP A 161 -1.25 -5.18 9.91
N PRO A 162 -0.12 -4.56 9.53
CA PRO A 162 0.60 -4.93 8.33
C PRO A 162 1.16 -6.35 8.45
N TYR A 163 1.02 -7.12 7.38
CA TYR A 163 1.60 -8.44 7.23
C TYR A 163 2.85 -8.32 6.36
N PHE A 164 4.02 -8.41 6.97
CA PHE A 164 5.29 -8.43 6.26
C PHE A 164 5.53 -9.81 5.65
N ILE A 165 5.89 -9.84 4.39
CA ILE A 165 6.12 -11.09 3.69
C ILE A 165 7.64 -11.33 3.61
N PRO A 166 8.17 -12.34 4.33
CA PRO A 166 9.59 -12.68 4.24
C PRO A 166 9.93 -13.11 2.82
N GLY A 167 11.07 -12.68 2.33
CA GLY A 167 11.60 -13.05 1.03
C GLY A 167 12.58 -14.22 1.09
N VAL A 168 13.34 -14.38 0.02
CA VAL A 168 14.38 -15.40 -0.12
C VAL A 168 15.72 -14.71 -0.34
N PRO A 169 16.53 -14.52 0.74
CA PRO A 169 17.77 -13.74 0.69
C PRO A 169 18.79 -14.30 -0.32
N VAL A 170 18.83 -15.61 -0.52
CA VAL A 170 19.74 -16.25 -1.48
C VAL A 170 19.57 -15.71 -2.91
N TYR A 171 18.38 -15.26 -3.27
CA TYR A 171 18.09 -14.63 -4.57
C TYR A 171 18.15 -13.11 -4.54
N GLY A 172 18.66 -12.53 -3.45
CA GLY A 172 18.78 -11.06 -3.31
C GLY A 172 17.47 -10.33 -3.07
N ILE A 173 16.40 -11.05 -2.71
CA ILE A 173 15.09 -10.49 -2.38
C ILE A 173 14.78 -10.82 -0.92
N PRO A 174 15.20 -9.97 0.05
CA PRO A 174 15.05 -10.26 1.48
C PRO A 174 13.61 -10.15 1.97
N THR A 175 12.76 -9.42 1.27
CA THR A 175 11.33 -9.26 1.58
C THR A 175 10.53 -9.00 0.30
N PHE A 176 9.29 -9.49 0.27
CA PHE A 176 8.32 -9.16 -0.78
C PHE A 176 7.44 -7.95 -0.39
N GLY A 177 7.82 -7.21 0.65
CA GLY A 177 7.07 -6.07 1.13
C GLY A 177 6.08 -6.42 2.23
N ALA A 178 5.08 -5.57 2.40
CA ALA A 178 4.01 -5.80 3.36
C ALA A 178 2.65 -5.51 2.72
N PHE A 179 1.58 -6.01 3.32
CA PHE A 179 0.23 -5.67 2.90
C PHE A 179 -0.68 -5.42 4.10
N ILE A 180 -1.57 -4.45 3.94
CA ILE A 180 -2.59 -4.08 4.90
C ILE A 180 -3.94 -4.47 4.31
N GLN A 181 -4.77 -5.17 5.08
CA GLN A 181 -6.12 -5.49 4.67
C GLN A 181 -7.10 -4.49 5.26
N SER A 182 -7.85 -3.79 4.40
CA SER A 182 -8.99 -3.00 4.85
C SER A 182 -10.12 -3.95 5.32
N ARG A 183 -10.69 -3.64 6.48
CA ARG A 183 -11.86 -4.34 7.03
C ARG A 183 -13.15 -3.58 6.80
N SER A 184 -13.04 -2.31 6.42
CA SER A 184 -14.16 -1.44 6.05
C SER A 184 -14.16 -1.24 4.55
N LEU A 185 -15.33 -0.95 4.01
CA LEU A 185 -15.46 -0.55 2.62
C LEU A 185 -14.90 0.86 2.44
N THR A 186 -14.11 1.04 1.41
CA THR A 186 -13.68 2.37 0.97
C THR A 186 -14.83 3.02 0.21
N VAL A 187 -15.43 4.01 0.83
CA VAL A 187 -16.69 4.62 0.38
C VAL A 187 -16.49 5.63 -0.74
N ASN A 188 -15.30 6.24 -0.81
CA ASN A 188 -15.00 7.34 -1.73
C ASN A 188 -13.64 7.14 -2.39
N ARG A 189 -13.52 7.56 -3.66
CA ARG A 189 -12.25 7.54 -4.41
C ARG A 189 -11.22 8.47 -3.81
N ASP A 190 -11.64 9.61 -3.27
CA ASP A 190 -10.76 10.61 -2.66
C ASP A 190 -10.08 10.00 -1.41
N ILE A 191 -10.84 9.34 -0.55
CA ILE A 191 -10.32 8.61 0.63
C ILE A 191 -9.36 7.48 0.22
N LEU A 192 -9.72 6.76 -0.85
CA LEU A 192 -8.85 5.69 -1.36
C LEU A 192 -7.53 6.27 -1.87
N PHE A 193 -7.57 7.40 -2.57
CA PHE A 193 -6.39 8.10 -3.05
C PHE A 193 -5.50 8.58 -1.90
N ASP A 194 -6.09 9.23 -0.88
CA ASP A 194 -5.35 9.73 0.28
C ASP A 194 -4.61 8.60 1.00
N ILE A 195 -5.30 7.47 1.21
CA ILE A 195 -4.68 6.30 1.85
C ILE A 195 -3.59 5.72 0.95
N ALA A 196 -3.83 5.63 -0.36
CA ALA A 196 -2.89 5.05 -1.30
C ALA A 196 -1.60 5.87 -1.43
N ILE A 197 -1.67 7.20 -1.40
CA ILE A 197 -0.51 8.08 -1.58
C ILE A 197 0.28 8.32 -0.29
N ALA A 198 -0.36 8.21 0.87
CA ALA A 198 0.27 8.47 2.17
C ALA A 198 1.46 7.56 2.46
N GLY A 199 1.36 6.28 2.11
CA GLY A 199 2.46 5.32 2.26
C GLY A 199 3.69 5.66 1.42
N PRO A 200 3.56 5.77 0.09
CA PRO A 200 4.65 6.14 -0.79
C PRO A 200 5.34 7.45 -0.40
N ILE A 201 4.61 8.50 -0.05
CA ILE A 201 5.19 9.78 0.38
C ILE A 201 6.00 9.61 1.66
N ALA A 202 5.43 8.94 2.67
CA ALA A 202 6.11 8.71 3.94
C ALA A 202 7.37 7.84 3.76
N GLY A 203 7.28 6.76 2.99
CA GLY A 203 8.40 5.88 2.68
C GLY A 203 9.50 6.59 1.87
N LEU A 204 9.11 7.42 0.89
CA LEU A 204 10.05 8.20 0.07
C LEU A 204 10.84 9.19 0.94
N ALA A 205 10.21 9.87 1.88
CA ALA A 205 10.89 10.79 2.78
C ALA A 205 12.02 10.10 3.56
N VAL A 206 11.75 8.91 4.11
CA VAL A 206 12.78 8.11 4.80
C VAL A 206 13.83 7.59 3.82
N ALA A 207 13.40 7.13 2.64
CA ALA A 207 14.33 6.64 1.61
C ALA A 207 15.34 7.72 1.20
N VAL A 208 14.92 8.98 1.03
CA VAL A 208 15.81 10.10 0.73
C VAL A 208 16.84 10.31 1.84
N ILE A 209 16.42 10.25 3.11
CA ILE A 209 17.34 10.36 4.26
C ILE A 209 18.37 9.21 4.24
N VAL A 210 17.92 7.98 4.01
CA VAL A 210 18.79 6.81 3.94
C VAL A 210 19.76 6.90 2.78
N VAL A 211 19.32 7.39 1.60
CA VAL A 211 20.17 7.58 0.42
C VAL A 211 21.25 8.65 0.69
N ILE A 212 20.89 9.78 1.29
CA ILE A 212 21.86 10.84 1.64
C ILE A 212 22.90 10.30 2.63
N PHE A 213 22.43 9.61 3.69
CA PHE A 213 23.33 9.01 4.66
C PHE A 213 24.22 7.94 4.02
N GLY A 214 23.66 7.07 3.19
CA GLY A 214 24.39 6.04 2.46
C GLY A 214 25.44 6.63 1.50
N ALA A 215 25.08 7.68 0.75
CA ALA A 215 26.01 8.35 -0.14
C ALA A 215 27.18 9.02 0.62
N TRP A 216 26.91 9.55 1.81
CA TRP A 216 27.95 10.17 2.64
C TRP A 216 28.90 9.14 3.26
N THR A 217 28.39 7.99 3.67
CA THR A 217 29.16 6.94 4.38
C THR A 217 29.73 5.89 3.44
N SER A 218 29.34 5.90 2.15
CA SER A 218 29.78 4.90 1.17
C SER A 218 31.26 5.10 0.82
N PRO A 219 32.07 4.03 0.86
CA PRO A 219 33.44 4.09 0.40
C PRO A 219 33.50 4.35 -1.11
N VAL A 220 34.45 5.18 -1.52
CA VAL A 220 34.74 5.39 -2.95
C VAL A 220 35.50 4.18 -3.47
N ILE A 221 34.95 3.50 -4.44
CA ILE A 221 35.56 2.33 -5.08
C ILE A 221 36.38 2.82 -6.28
N ASP A 222 37.67 2.40 -6.37
CA ASP A 222 38.53 2.71 -7.50
C ASP A 222 38.03 2.03 -8.79
N ALA A 223 38.30 2.65 -9.94
CA ALA A 223 37.85 2.20 -11.25
C ALA A 223 38.27 0.76 -11.59
N ASP A 224 39.46 0.36 -11.17
CA ASP A 224 39.95 -1.00 -11.41
C ASP A 224 39.28 -2.04 -10.56
N MET A 225 38.93 -1.71 -9.31
CA MET A 225 38.15 -2.56 -8.42
C MET A 225 36.71 -2.68 -8.92
N ALA A 226 36.11 -1.60 -9.39
CA ALA A 226 34.81 -1.61 -10.00
C ALA A 226 34.75 -2.51 -11.26
N ARG A 227 35.78 -2.52 -12.07
CA ARG A 227 35.93 -3.44 -13.23
C ARG A 227 36.01 -4.91 -12.81
N GLN A 228 36.68 -5.22 -11.70
CA GLN A 228 36.73 -6.59 -11.17
C GLN A 228 35.38 -7.06 -10.65
N MET A 229 34.60 -6.18 -10.01
CA MET A 229 33.29 -6.52 -9.45
C MET A 229 32.20 -6.67 -10.50
N PHE A 230 32.17 -5.81 -11.51
CA PHE A 230 31.07 -5.73 -12.47
C PHE A 230 31.40 -6.20 -13.88
N GLY A 231 32.66 -6.56 -14.13
CA GLY A 231 33.15 -6.89 -15.46
C GLY A 231 33.31 -5.66 -16.37
N THR A 232 34.18 -5.77 -17.36
CA THR A 232 34.62 -4.67 -18.24
C THR A 232 33.48 -4.07 -19.10
N SER A 233 32.39 -4.80 -19.29
CA SER A 233 31.30 -4.42 -20.21
C SER A 233 30.25 -3.47 -19.62
N GLN A 234 30.30 -3.21 -18.32
CA GLN A 234 29.26 -2.43 -17.65
C GLN A 234 29.74 -1.09 -17.05
N LEU A 235 31.03 -0.80 -17.11
CA LEU A 235 31.59 0.41 -16.54
C LEU A 235 31.82 1.47 -17.63
N THR A 236 30.89 2.35 -17.77
CA THR A 236 31.12 3.64 -18.41
C THR A 236 31.71 4.61 -17.37
N PRO A 237 32.76 5.40 -17.69
CA PRO A 237 33.34 6.35 -16.74
C PRO A 237 32.29 7.35 -16.27
N MET A 238 32.24 7.54 -14.96
CA MET A 238 31.21 8.31 -14.27
C MET A 238 31.17 9.80 -14.60
N ASN A 239 32.20 10.30 -15.34
CA ASN A 239 32.34 11.71 -15.70
C ASN A 239 31.40 12.19 -16.82
N GLU A 240 30.68 11.26 -17.51
CA GLU A 240 29.81 11.64 -18.62
C GLU A 240 28.35 11.32 -18.41
N ASN A 241 27.92 10.71 -17.27
CA ASN A 241 26.77 9.81 -17.30
C ASN A 241 25.59 10.13 -16.38
N ILE A 242 25.59 11.21 -15.64
CA ILE A 242 24.30 11.71 -15.07
C ILE A 242 23.37 12.19 -16.20
N CYS A 243 23.92 12.66 -17.30
CA CYS A 243 23.14 13.01 -18.50
C CYS A 243 22.66 11.81 -19.32
N LEU A 244 23.34 10.66 -19.29
CA LEU A 244 23.00 9.51 -20.16
C LEU A 244 21.80 8.68 -19.70
N LEU A 245 21.41 8.74 -18.43
CA LEU A 245 20.11 8.18 -17.99
C LEU A 245 18.92 8.94 -18.61
N TYR A 246 19.12 10.23 -18.95
CA TYR A 246 18.11 11.06 -19.61
C TYR A 246 18.28 11.15 -21.13
N THR A 247 19.44 10.79 -21.69
CA THR A 247 19.75 10.94 -23.11
C THR A 247 20.00 9.62 -23.83
N SER A 248 19.66 8.49 -23.24
CA SER A 248 19.62 7.22 -23.98
C SER A 248 18.60 7.39 -25.12
N PRO A 249 19.04 7.35 -26.40
CA PRO A 249 18.16 7.60 -27.53
C PRO A 249 17.02 6.57 -27.47
N SER A 250 15.79 7.07 -27.50
CA SER A 250 14.61 6.21 -27.52
C SER A 250 14.66 5.26 -28.72
N PRO A 251 14.00 4.12 -28.69
CA PRO A 251 13.91 3.25 -29.86
C PRO A 251 13.38 3.96 -31.13
N ARG A 252 12.73 5.11 -30.98
CA ARG A 252 12.30 5.98 -32.09
C ARG A 252 13.45 6.75 -32.72
N ASP A 253 14.38 7.24 -31.92
CA ASP A 253 15.53 8.01 -32.42
C ASP A 253 16.49 7.12 -33.23
N LYS A 254 16.63 5.84 -32.85
CA LYS A 254 17.39 4.86 -33.62
C LYS A 254 16.79 4.53 -34.99
N ARG A 255 15.50 4.79 -35.24
CA ARG A 255 14.88 4.65 -36.55
C ARG A 255 15.15 5.83 -37.46
N GLN A 256 15.21 7.05 -36.92
CA GLN A 256 15.50 8.25 -37.71
C GLN A 256 16.94 8.29 -38.21
N SER A 257 17.91 7.78 -37.44
CA SER A 257 19.31 7.71 -37.88
C SER A 257 19.60 6.64 -38.95
N ARG A 258 18.63 5.80 -39.31
CA ARG A 258 18.73 4.78 -40.37
C ARG A 258 18.01 5.13 -41.67
N MET A 259 17.42 6.32 -41.82
CA MET A 259 16.91 6.76 -43.09
C MET A 259 18.08 7.25 -43.97
N PRO A 260 18.33 6.60 -45.12
CA PRO A 260 19.34 7.14 -46.07
C PRO A 260 18.88 8.52 -46.51
N SER A 261 19.81 9.48 -46.43
CA SER A 261 19.64 10.78 -47.08
C SER A 261 19.39 10.51 -48.54
N SER A 262 18.14 10.64 -49.01
CA SER A 262 17.84 10.66 -50.44
C SER A 262 18.53 11.86 -51.02
N ALA A 263 19.49 11.60 -51.90
CA ALA A 263 20.07 12.55 -52.81
C ALA A 263 19.05 13.07 -53.80
#